data_d5931629b7a5c5adb4b5949028433136
#
_entry.id   d5931629b7a5c5adb4b5949028433136
#
_cell.length_a   1.000
_cell.length_b   1.000
_cell.length_c   1.000
_cell.angle_alpha   90.00
_cell.angle_beta   90.00
_cell.angle_gamma   90.00
#
_symmetry.space_group_name_H-M   'P 1'
#
loop_
_entity.id
_entity.type
_entity.pdbx_description
1 polymer ?
#
loop_
_entity_poly.entity_id
_entity_poly.type
_entity_poly.pdbx_seq_one_letter_code
_entity_poly.pdbx_strand_id
1 'polypeptide(L)'
;YNTYAENVKKSGLKASRMHRAFGGFSMGSACTWWVFEYALDEVGYFMPISGDSWCVENTGGLNKPVETAEYMRQIVLDYGYTKDDFYIYCGTGTNDMAYPNMTPMIEEMKKLDDVFVYCDNFKDGNLYYCIREGGWHDANTIYRIVYNGLPKFFG
;
A
#
# COMPACT_ATOMS: atom_id res chain seq x y z
N TYR A 1 17.69 5.36 6.16
CA TYR A 1 16.80 5.45 7.34
C TYR A 1 17.49 6.14 8.52
N ASN A 2 18.63 5.64 8.98
CA ASN A 2 19.34 6.23 10.13
C ASN A 2 19.69 7.71 9.91
N THR A 3 20.14 8.09 8.73
CA THR A 3 20.44 9.48 8.37
C THR A 3 19.22 10.39 8.45
N TYR A 4 18.04 9.90 8.02
CA TYR A 4 16.80 10.64 8.16
C TYR A 4 16.44 10.87 9.64
N ALA A 5 16.44 9.80 10.44
CA ALA A 5 16.11 9.86 11.86
C ALA A 5 17.06 10.80 12.63
N GLU A 6 18.38 10.77 12.31
CA GLU A 6 19.37 11.69 12.87
C GLU A 6 19.11 13.15 12.50
N ASN A 7 18.79 13.43 11.24
CA ASN A 7 18.47 14.79 10.80
C ASN A 7 17.21 15.34 11.42
N VAL A 8 16.14 14.53 11.53
CA VAL A 8 14.91 14.90 12.22
C VAL A 8 15.19 15.20 13.70
N LYS A 9 16.00 14.37 14.37
CA LYS A 9 16.40 14.61 15.75
C LYS A 9 17.22 15.90 15.92
N LYS A 10 18.16 16.17 15.00
CA LYS A 10 18.96 17.40 14.98
C LYS A 10 18.12 18.66 14.74
N SER A 11 17.06 18.57 13.94
CA SER A 11 16.14 19.68 13.65
C SER A 11 15.13 19.95 14.78
N GLY A 12 15.12 19.15 15.85
CA GLY A 12 14.18 19.26 16.94
C GLY A 12 12.77 18.75 16.63
N LEU A 13 12.56 18.17 15.43
CA LEU A 13 11.31 17.57 15.03
C LEU A 13 11.18 16.16 15.63
N LYS A 14 9.96 15.76 15.96
CA LYS A 14 9.67 14.40 16.40
C LYS A 14 9.54 13.48 15.17
N ALA A 15 10.37 12.44 15.13
CA ALA A 15 10.20 11.40 14.11
C ALA A 15 8.86 10.70 14.31
N SER A 16 8.06 10.57 13.25
CA SER A 16 6.80 9.85 13.27
C SER A 16 6.70 8.95 12.05
N ARG A 17 6.20 7.72 12.23
CA ARG A 17 5.86 6.82 11.14
C ARG A 17 4.84 7.43 10.17
N MET A 18 3.95 8.29 10.68
CA MET A 18 2.94 9.02 9.92
C MET A 18 3.50 10.19 9.09
N HIS A 19 4.80 10.39 9.07
CA HIS A 19 5.51 11.29 8.16
C HIS A 19 6.40 10.54 7.16
N ARG A 20 6.18 9.22 7.01
CA ARG A 20 6.95 8.38 6.10
C ARG A 20 6.03 7.60 5.20
N ALA A 21 6.39 7.60 3.92
CA ALA A 21 5.74 6.81 2.89
C ALA A 21 6.74 5.87 2.25
N PHE A 22 6.27 4.69 1.85
CA PHE A 22 7.02 3.76 1.02
C PHE A 22 6.15 3.33 -0.16
N GLY A 23 6.74 3.24 -1.33
CA GLY A 23 6.05 2.82 -2.53
C GLY A 23 6.99 2.28 -3.57
N GLY A 24 6.44 1.50 -4.48
CA GLY A 24 7.22 0.93 -5.56
C GLY A 24 6.35 0.36 -6.67
N PHE A 25 6.98 0.19 -7.83
CA PHE A 25 6.36 -0.32 -9.04
C PHE A 25 6.84 -1.73 -9.35
N SER A 26 5.94 -2.60 -9.83
CA SER A 26 6.25 -3.96 -10.25
C SER A 26 6.87 -4.78 -9.10
N MET A 27 8.10 -5.24 -9.20
CA MET A 27 8.83 -5.84 -8.08
C MET A 27 8.93 -4.91 -6.87
N GLY A 28 9.00 -3.59 -7.08
CA GLY A 28 8.92 -2.59 -6.01
C GLY A 28 7.56 -2.57 -5.31
N SER A 29 6.48 -2.93 -6.00
CA SER A 29 5.16 -3.13 -5.38
C SER A 29 5.17 -4.35 -4.45
N ALA A 30 5.70 -5.49 -4.90
CA ALA A 30 5.88 -6.66 -4.03
C ALA A 30 6.75 -6.31 -2.81
N CYS A 31 7.84 -5.54 -3.02
CA CYS A 31 8.65 -5.01 -1.93
C CYS A 31 7.84 -4.11 -0.98
N THR A 32 6.91 -3.30 -1.50
CA THR A 32 6.05 -2.44 -0.67
C THR A 32 5.17 -3.25 0.26
N TRP A 33 4.62 -4.38 -0.19
CA TRP A 33 3.86 -5.29 0.65
C TRP A 33 4.72 -5.95 1.73
N TRP A 34 5.99 -6.29 1.44
CA TRP A 34 6.93 -6.75 2.47
C TRP A 34 7.30 -5.64 3.46
N VAL A 35 7.44 -4.38 3.02
CA VAL A 35 7.64 -3.27 3.96
C VAL A 35 6.40 -3.06 4.83
N PHE A 36 5.20 -3.28 4.31
CA PHE A 36 3.97 -3.30 5.12
C PHE A 36 4.03 -4.41 6.19
N GLU A 37 4.51 -5.60 5.82
CA GLU A 37 4.65 -6.72 6.76
C GLU A 37 5.71 -6.47 7.85
N TYR A 38 6.91 -6.01 7.47
CA TYR A 38 8.07 -6.00 8.37
C TYR A 38 8.40 -4.64 8.98
N ALA A 39 7.76 -3.58 8.56
CA ALA A 39 8.09 -2.21 8.97
C ALA A 39 6.85 -1.31 9.12
N LEU A 40 5.69 -1.88 9.44
CA LEU A 40 4.47 -1.13 9.68
C LEU A 40 4.59 -0.16 10.86
N ASP A 41 5.47 -0.46 11.83
CA ASP A 41 5.82 0.42 12.95
C ASP A 41 6.72 1.60 12.54
N GLU A 42 7.30 1.56 11.34
CA GLU A 42 8.20 2.58 10.83
C GLU A 42 7.59 3.46 9.74
N VAL A 43 6.59 2.95 9.02
CA VAL A 43 5.97 3.61 7.85
C VAL A 43 4.46 3.64 8.03
N GLY A 44 3.84 4.79 7.75
CA GLY A 44 2.39 4.96 7.83
C GLY A 44 1.66 4.98 6.50
N TYR A 45 2.36 5.27 5.39
CA TYR A 45 1.75 5.41 4.06
C TYR A 45 2.42 4.49 3.05
N PHE A 46 1.61 3.72 2.32
CA PHE A 46 2.06 2.71 1.37
C PHE A 46 1.50 2.95 -0.02
N MET A 47 2.36 2.86 -1.04
CA MET A 47 1.95 3.04 -2.44
C MET A 47 2.45 1.89 -3.33
N PRO A 48 1.90 0.67 -3.19
CA PRO A 48 2.19 -0.42 -4.11
C PRO A 48 1.53 -0.20 -5.46
N ILE A 49 2.31 -0.22 -6.55
CA ILE A 49 1.85 0.04 -7.92
C ILE A 49 2.20 -1.15 -8.81
N SER A 50 1.19 -1.69 -9.50
CA SER A 50 1.32 -2.76 -10.50
C SER A 50 2.06 -4.00 -9.97
N GLY A 51 1.62 -4.52 -8.83
CA GLY A 51 2.12 -5.75 -8.23
C GLY A 51 1.35 -6.12 -6.97
N ASP A 52 1.06 -7.39 -6.84
CA ASP A 52 0.37 -7.99 -5.71
C ASP A 52 1.32 -8.34 -4.55
N SER A 53 0.74 -8.73 -3.42
CA SER A 53 1.51 -9.23 -2.28
C SER A 53 2.00 -10.65 -2.52
N TRP A 54 3.29 -10.87 -2.22
CA TRP A 54 3.93 -12.18 -2.22
C TRP A 54 4.25 -12.67 -0.80
N CYS A 55 3.61 -12.10 0.21
CA CYS A 55 3.87 -12.46 1.62
C CYS A 55 3.38 -13.88 1.96
N VAL A 56 2.30 -14.37 1.34
CA VAL A 56 1.80 -15.73 1.53
C VAL A 56 2.49 -16.72 0.58
N GLU A 57 2.56 -16.36 -0.70
CA GLU A 57 3.30 -17.09 -1.73
C GLU A 57 3.58 -16.16 -2.92
N ASN A 58 4.41 -16.62 -3.85
CA ASN A 58 4.65 -15.89 -5.10
C ASN A 58 3.33 -15.71 -5.85
N THR A 59 3.01 -14.47 -6.26
CA THR A 59 1.72 -14.08 -6.85
C THR A 59 0.51 -14.47 -5.99
N GLY A 60 0.64 -14.30 -4.67
CA GLY A 60 -0.40 -14.67 -3.70
C GLY A 60 -1.71 -13.91 -3.91
N GLY A 61 -1.63 -12.68 -4.41
CA GLY A 61 -2.82 -11.90 -4.75
C GLY A 61 -3.70 -12.51 -5.83
N LEU A 62 -3.12 -13.26 -6.77
CA LEU A 62 -3.84 -14.03 -7.79
C LEU A 62 -4.22 -15.42 -7.29
N ASN A 63 -3.25 -16.15 -6.74
CA ASN A 63 -3.39 -17.57 -6.47
C ASN A 63 -4.19 -17.84 -5.19
N LYS A 64 -4.06 -16.96 -4.19
CA LYS A 64 -4.68 -17.07 -2.86
C LYS A 64 -5.18 -15.70 -2.38
N PRO A 65 -6.12 -15.07 -3.09
CA PRO A 65 -6.54 -13.70 -2.77
C PRO A 65 -7.14 -13.57 -1.38
N VAL A 66 -7.93 -14.54 -0.94
CA VAL A 66 -8.57 -14.54 0.39
C VAL A 66 -7.51 -14.66 1.49
N GLU A 67 -6.64 -15.67 1.39
CA GLU A 67 -5.58 -15.91 2.36
C GLU A 67 -4.59 -14.74 2.41
N THR A 68 -4.32 -14.12 1.26
CA THR A 68 -3.44 -12.95 1.18
C THR A 68 -4.07 -11.73 1.86
N ALA A 69 -5.36 -11.48 1.63
CA ALA A 69 -6.07 -10.39 2.28
C ALA A 69 -6.16 -10.57 3.80
N GLU A 70 -6.49 -11.79 4.25
CA GLU A 70 -6.54 -12.12 5.68
C GLU A 70 -5.14 -12.03 6.33
N TYR A 71 -4.10 -12.42 5.61
CA TYR A 71 -2.73 -12.26 6.10
C TYR A 71 -2.36 -10.78 6.29
N MET A 72 -2.71 -9.90 5.33
CA MET A 72 -2.51 -8.46 5.46
C MET A 72 -3.28 -7.90 6.67
N ARG A 73 -4.51 -8.36 6.91
CA ARG A 73 -5.28 -8.00 8.10
C ARG A 73 -4.58 -8.45 9.37
N GLN A 74 -4.10 -9.69 9.42
CA GLN A 74 -3.42 -10.24 10.59
C GLN A 74 -2.15 -9.45 10.94
N ILE A 75 -1.37 -9.00 9.95
CA ILE A 75 -0.22 -8.12 10.19
C ILE A 75 -0.63 -6.88 10.99
N VAL A 76 -1.70 -6.20 10.60
CA VAL A 76 -2.16 -5.00 11.31
C VAL A 76 -2.52 -5.30 12.76
N LEU A 77 -3.23 -6.41 12.98
CA LEU A 77 -3.64 -6.84 14.32
C LEU A 77 -2.44 -7.25 15.19
N ASP A 78 -1.44 -7.92 14.62
CA ASP A 78 -0.22 -8.35 15.32
C ASP A 78 0.64 -7.14 15.76
N TYR A 79 0.63 -6.05 15.00
CA TYR A 79 1.23 -4.78 15.41
C TYR A 79 0.38 -4.03 16.46
N GLY A 80 -0.84 -4.48 16.74
CA GLY A 80 -1.78 -3.80 17.64
C GLY A 80 -2.35 -2.51 17.05
N TYR A 81 -2.38 -2.40 15.72
CA TYR A 81 -2.87 -1.24 15.00
C TYR A 81 -4.31 -1.41 14.55
N THR A 82 -4.91 -0.31 14.14
CA THR A 82 -6.28 -0.20 13.65
C THR A 82 -6.30 0.43 12.25
N LYS A 83 -7.48 0.53 11.66
CA LYS A 83 -7.70 1.22 10.39
C LYS A 83 -7.22 2.68 10.35
N ASP A 84 -7.01 3.30 11.49
CA ASP A 84 -6.62 4.72 11.60
C ASP A 84 -5.09 4.90 11.67
N ASP A 85 -4.33 3.80 11.68
CA ASP A 85 -2.88 3.82 11.91
C ASP A 85 -2.05 3.71 10.63
N PHE A 86 -2.66 3.46 9.47
CA PHE A 86 -1.94 3.34 8.19
C PHE A 86 -2.84 3.68 7.01
N TYR A 87 -2.21 3.94 5.84
CA TYR A 87 -2.91 4.26 4.60
C TYR A 87 -2.26 3.56 3.42
N ILE A 88 -3.08 2.94 2.57
CA ILE A 88 -2.65 2.26 1.34
C ILE A 88 -3.32 2.92 0.13
N TYR A 89 -2.54 3.58 -0.70
CA TYR A 89 -2.96 4.02 -2.02
C TYR A 89 -2.29 3.15 -3.07
N CYS A 90 -3.00 2.19 -3.59
CA CYS A 90 -2.46 1.25 -4.57
C CYS A 90 -3.08 1.47 -5.95
N GLY A 91 -2.46 0.93 -7.00
CA GLY A 91 -3.02 1.08 -8.34
C GLY A 91 -2.33 0.30 -9.42
N THR A 92 -3.03 0.17 -10.56
CA THR A 92 -2.54 -0.46 -11.78
C THR A 92 -3.36 -0.01 -13.00
N GLY A 93 -2.96 -0.43 -14.19
CA GLY A 93 -3.72 -0.22 -15.42
C GLY A 93 -4.55 -1.44 -15.81
N THR A 94 -5.66 -1.27 -16.52
CA THR A 94 -6.50 -2.41 -16.97
C THR A 94 -5.82 -3.29 -18.02
N ASN A 95 -4.82 -2.77 -18.75
CA ASN A 95 -3.99 -3.54 -19.69
C ASN A 95 -2.64 -3.96 -19.10
N ASP A 96 -2.45 -3.72 -17.79
CA ASP A 96 -1.25 -4.11 -17.08
C ASP A 96 -1.29 -5.60 -16.72
N MET A 97 -0.14 -6.29 -16.89
CA MET A 97 -0.01 -7.71 -16.51
C MET A 97 -0.28 -7.96 -15.02
N ALA A 98 -0.10 -6.95 -14.18
CA ALA A 98 -0.36 -7.02 -12.75
C ALA A 98 -1.83 -6.84 -12.37
N TYR A 99 -2.68 -6.39 -13.29
CA TYR A 99 -4.11 -6.18 -13.01
C TYR A 99 -4.81 -7.46 -12.52
N PRO A 100 -4.69 -8.61 -13.21
CA PRO A 100 -5.31 -9.87 -12.74
C PRO A 100 -4.69 -10.38 -11.44
N ASN A 101 -3.46 -10.00 -11.10
CA ASN A 101 -2.79 -10.43 -9.88
C ASN A 101 -3.21 -9.59 -8.67
N MET A 102 -3.26 -8.27 -8.85
CA MET A 102 -3.50 -7.33 -7.76
C MET A 102 -4.99 -7.20 -7.41
N THR A 103 -5.85 -7.19 -8.43
CA THR A 103 -7.28 -6.93 -8.26
C THR A 103 -7.97 -7.90 -7.32
N PRO A 104 -7.79 -9.23 -7.43
CA PRO A 104 -8.51 -10.17 -6.56
C PRO A 104 -8.20 -9.96 -5.07
N MET A 105 -6.94 -9.76 -4.68
CA MET A 105 -6.61 -9.52 -3.27
C MET A 105 -7.20 -8.21 -2.74
N ILE A 106 -7.22 -7.15 -3.55
CA ILE A 106 -7.80 -5.87 -3.12
C ILE A 106 -9.31 -5.99 -2.95
N GLU A 107 -10.00 -6.73 -3.82
CA GLU A 107 -11.44 -7.00 -3.66
C GLU A 107 -11.74 -7.83 -2.39
N GLU A 108 -10.85 -8.74 -2.00
CA GLU A 108 -10.98 -9.45 -0.71
C GLU A 108 -10.66 -8.53 0.48
N MET A 109 -9.62 -7.68 0.39
CA MET A 109 -9.32 -6.70 1.44
C MET A 109 -10.49 -5.75 1.71
N LYS A 110 -11.23 -5.33 0.69
CA LYS A 110 -12.44 -4.48 0.84
C LYS A 110 -13.55 -5.12 1.67
N LYS A 111 -13.55 -6.43 1.84
CA LYS A 111 -14.54 -7.15 2.67
C LYS A 111 -14.16 -7.19 4.14
N LEU A 112 -12.91 -6.84 4.47
CA LEU A 112 -12.34 -6.84 5.81
C LEU A 112 -12.39 -5.42 6.39
N ASP A 113 -13.61 -4.87 6.52
CA ASP A 113 -13.88 -3.46 6.85
C ASP A 113 -13.55 -3.08 8.30
N ASP A 114 -13.25 -4.05 9.13
CA ASP A 114 -12.69 -3.85 10.47
C ASP A 114 -11.25 -3.29 10.44
N VAL A 115 -10.51 -3.54 9.33
CA VAL A 115 -9.13 -3.09 9.14
C VAL A 115 -8.96 -2.25 7.87
N PHE A 116 -9.63 -2.60 6.76
CA PHE A 116 -9.46 -1.93 5.46
C PHE A 116 -10.74 -1.20 5.05
N VAL A 117 -10.82 0.08 5.33
CA VAL A 117 -11.97 0.92 4.93
C VAL A 117 -11.69 1.53 3.56
N TYR A 118 -12.41 1.05 2.55
CA TYR A 118 -12.22 1.51 1.17
C TYR A 118 -12.84 2.89 0.95
N CYS A 119 -12.01 3.88 0.64
CA CYS A 119 -12.44 5.23 0.32
C CYS A 119 -11.37 5.96 -0.51
N ASP A 120 -11.76 6.85 -1.40
CA ASP A 120 -10.83 7.70 -2.16
C ASP A 120 -10.31 8.91 -1.36
N ASN A 121 -10.81 9.09 -0.15
CA ASN A 121 -10.43 10.12 0.80
C ASN A 121 -9.92 9.49 2.10
N PHE A 122 -8.65 9.71 2.43
CA PHE A 122 -8.03 9.14 3.63
C PHE A 122 -8.47 9.79 4.96
N LYS A 123 -9.40 10.74 4.94
CA LYS A 123 -10.14 11.17 6.13
C LYS A 123 -11.24 10.20 6.52
N ASP A 124 -11.76 9.46 5.54
CA ASP A 124 -12.90 8.55 5.70
C ASP A 124 -12.54 7.07 5.53
N GLY A 125 -11.32 6.77 5.09
CA GLY A 125 -10.84 5.41 4.89
C GLY A 125 -9.32 5.31 4.82
N ASN A 126 -8.81 4.10 4.64
CA ASN A 126 -7.37 3.82 4.66
C ASN A 126 -6.88 2.94 3.50
N LEU A 127 -7.79 2.53 2.61
CA LEU A 127 -7.46 1.75 1.41
C LEU A 127 -8.10 2.39 0.18
N TYR A 128 -7.32 2.70 -0.83
CA TYR A 128 -7.81 3.10 -2.14
C TYR A 128 -7.08 2.38 -3.27
N TYR A 129 -7.85 1.89 -4.24
CA TYR A 129 -7.34 1.22 -5.43
C TYR A 129 -7.62 2.04 -6.68
N CYS A 130 -6.59 2.67 -7.22
CA CYS A 130 -6.64 3.48 -8.44
C CYS A 130 -6.47 2.60 -9.67
N ILE A 131 -7.55 2.30 -10.36
CA ILE A 131 -7.52 1.57 -11.63
C ILE A 131 -7.50 2.58 -12.77
N ARG A 132 -6.43 2.54 -13.58
CA ARG A 132 -6.31 3.36 -14.78
C ARG A 132 -6.82 2.61 -16.00
N GLU A 133 -7.93 3.06 -16.54
CA GLU A 133 -8.49 2.50 -17.77
C GLU A 133 -7.51 2.65 -18.94
N GLY A 134 -7.28 1.56 -19.68
CA GLY A 134 -6.33 1.50 -20.78
C GLY A 134 -4.85 1.64 -20.39
N GLY A 135 -4.54 1.71 -19.10
CA GLY A 135 -3.15 1.82 -18.62
C GLY A 135 -2.39 0.50 -18.79
N TRP A 136 -1.11 0.61 -19.13
CA TRP A 136 -0.18 -0.50 -19.31
C TRP A 136 0.85 -0.58 -18.19
N HIS A 137 1.68 -1.61 -18.19
CA HIS A 137 2.82 -1.75 -17.28
C HIS A 137 3.96 -0.81 -17.68
N ASP A 138 3.73 0.50 -17.56
CA ASP A 138 4.62 1.54 -18.06
C ASP A 138 4.69 2.80 -17.19
N ALA A 139 5.69 3.64 -17.47
CA ALA A 139 5.93 4.88 -16.76
C ALA A 139 4.73 5.86 -16.80
N ASN A 140 3.98 5.91 -17.90
CA ASN A 140 2.84 6.81 -18.06
C ASN A 140 1.70 6.44 -17.08
N THR A 141 1.44 5.15 -16.93
CA THR A 141 0.48 4.63 -15.95
C THR A 141 0.93 4.96 -14.53
N ILE A 142 2.20 4.68 -14.21
CA ILE A 142 2.79 4.93 -12.89
C ILE A 142 2.71 6.42 -12.52
N TYR A 143 3.17 7.32 -13.40
CA TYR A 143 3.19 8.75 -13.10
C TYR A 143 1.82 9.30 -12.77
N ARG A 144 0.77 8.82 -13.42
CA ARG A 144 -0.59 9.26 -13.13
C ARG A 144 -1.11 8.73 -11.81
N ILE A 145 -0.79 7.48 -11.46
CA ILE A 145 -1.14 6.91 -10.16
C ILE A 145 -0.43 7.67 -9.04
N VAL A 146 0.89 7.90 -9.18
CA VAL A 146 1.69 8.65 -8.21
C VAL A 146 1.20 10.09 -8.08
N TYR A 147 0.96 10.77 -9.21
CA TYR A 147 0.48 12.16 -9.22
C TYR A 147 -0.86 12.31 -8.49
N ASN A 148 -1.77 11.35 -8.63
CA ASN A 148 -3.06 11.38 -7.96
C ASN A 148 -2.99 10.93 -6.48
N GLY A 149 -2.03 10.07 -6.14
CA GLY A 149 -1.90 9.48 -4.81
C GLY A 149 -1.11 10.33 -3.83
N LEU A 150 0.02 10.91 -4.24
CA LEU A 150 0.89 11.68 -3.34
C LEU A 150 0.17 12.82 -2.61
N PRO A 151 -0.72 13.61 -3.25
CA PRO A 151 -1.44 14.68 -2.54
C PRO A 151 -2.40 14.19 -1.45
N LYS A 152 -2.74 12.89 -1.44
CA LYS A 152 -3.61 12.29 -0.43
C LYS A 152 -2.84 11.87 0.83
N PHE A 153 -1.51 11.80 0.75
CA PHE A 153 -0.66 11.50 1.89
C PHE A 153 -0.40 12.76 2.71
N PHE A 154 -0.26 12.58 4.00
CA PHE A 154 0.09 13.65 4.95
C PHE A 154 -0.96 14.78 5.06
N GLY A 155 -2.21 14.53 4.64
CA GLY A 155 -3.32 15.49 4.67
C GLY A 155 -4.11 15.52 5.97
#